data_63f80e0251b6c74cb12553713effcf14
#
_entry.id   63f80e0251b6c74cb12553713effcf14
#
_cell.length_a   1.000
_cell.length_b   1.000
_cell.length_c   1.000
_cell.angle_alpha   90.00
_cell.angle_beta   90.00
_cell.angle_gamma   90.00
#
_symmetry.space_group_name_H-M   'P 1'
#
loop_
_entity.id
_entity.type
_entity.pdbx_description
1 polymer ?
#
loop_
_entity_poly.entity_id
_entity_poly.type
_entity_poly.pdbx_seq_one_letter_code
_entity_poly.pdbx_strand_id
1 'polypeptide(L)'
;MKILVFNVRITRIEIHLSVLLLFSYLFYQGWILKLHTWQIITACLILLGSVLVHELAHVAAFSQLLGIRSQVLILAVGGAAIPLEKEPTCRGWRFAMVALAGPLANLLLAVLAVIVLVASQDQVTFNLALTSCLLNVVLGVLNLIPSRPFDGGHMFAMLLEELLGHPRLADFFARTIGSLCGCLLMLASYYLRDPFMGLGALASLWANSPLSSGRS
;
A
#
# COMPACT_ATOMS: atom_id res chain seq x y z
N MET A 1 0.12 11.91 -16.26
CA MET A 1 0.58 11.29 -17.53
C MET A 1 0.93 9.83 -17.25
N LYS A 2 0.37 8.89 -18.04
CA LYS A 2 0.57 7.44 -17.86
C LYS A 2 1.82 7.01 -18.64
N ILE A 3 2.67 6.14 -18.06
CA ILE A 3 3.85 5.62 -18.77
C ILE A 3 3.50 4.33 -19.49
N LEU A 4 2.77 3.42 -18.83
CA LEU A 4 2.48 2.08 -19.30
C LEU A 4 1.05 1.70 -18.95
N VAL A 5 0.38 1.04 -19.90
CA VAL A 5 -0.96 0.50 -19.72
C VAL A 5 -0.96 -0.94 -20.22
N PHE A 6 -1.26 -1.88 -19.32
CA PHE A 6 -1.40 -3.29 -19.66
C PHE A 6 -2.84 -3.74 -19.41
N ASN A 7 -3.40 -4.48 -20.37
CA ASN A 7 -4.68 -5.14 -20.20
C ASN A 7 -4.41 -6.63 -19.92
N VAL A 8 -4.70 -7.04 -18.69
CA VAL A 8 -4.70 -8.46 -18.30
C VAL A 8 -6.16 -8.92 -18.27
N ARG A 9 -6.42 -10.20 -18.58
CA ARG A 9 -7.78 -10.78 -18.74
C ARG A 9 -8.81 -10.36 -17.69
N ILE A 10 -8.37 -9.96 -16.49
CA ILE A 10 -9.22 -9.67 -15.33
C ILE A 10 -9.18 -8.18 -14.96
N THR A 11 -8.12 -7.45 -15.32
CA THR A 11 -7.91 -6.06 -14.90
C THR A 11 -7.06 -5.27 -15.88
N ARG A 12 -7.17 -3.95 -15.80
CA ARG A 12 -6.29 -3.00 -16.49
C ARG A 12 -5.28 -2.46 -15.49
N ILE A 13 -3.99 -2.55 -15.83
CA ILE A 13 -2.89 -2.05 -15.00
C ILE A 13 -2.36 -0.78 -15.63
N GLU A 14 -2.34 0.31 -14.87
CA GLU A 14 -1.82 1.60 -15.30
C GLU A 14 -0.67 2.02 -14.38
N ILE A 15 0.50 2.29 -14.95
CA ILE A 15 1.65 2.82 -14.22
C ILE A 15 1.76 4.31 -14.52
N HIS A 16 1.70 5.13 -13.48
CA HIS A 16 1.79 6.59 -13.60
C HIS A 16 3.25 7.07 -13.60
N LEU A 17 3.50 8.18 -14.28
CA LEU A 17 4.84 8.79 -14.39
C LEU A 17 5.47 9.12 -13.03
N SER A 18 4.64 9.35 -12.00
CA SER A 18 5.12 9.61 -10.63
C SER A 18 5.99 8.50 -10.05
N VAL A 19 5.89 7.24 -10.54
CA VAL A 19 6.75 6.14 -10.10
C VAL A 19 8.24 6.46 -10.32
N LEU A 20 8.57 7.30 -11.32
CA LEU A 20 9.93 7.76 -11.54
C LEU A 20 10.45 8.62 -10.37
N LEU A 21 9.58 9.35 -9.67
CA LEU A 21 9.97 10.12 -8.48
C LEU A 21 10.38 9.17 -7.34
N LEU A 22 9.64 8.09 -7.15
CA LEU A 22 10.00 7.06 -6.17
C LEU A 22 11.35 6.41 -6.52
N PHE A 23 11.55 6.05 -7.78
CA PHE A 23 12.82 5.46 -8.21
C PHE A 23 13.98 6.45 -8.07
N SER A 24 13.79 7.72 -8.43
CA SER A 24 14.80 8.76 -8.24
C SER A 24 15.18 8.93 -6.78
N TYR A 25 14.19 8.87 -5.87
CA TYR A 25 14.43 8.90 -4.43
C TYR A 25 15.22 7.68 -3.95
N LEU A 26 14.86 6.47 -4.39
CA LEU A 26 15.59 5.24 -4.03
C LEU A 26 17.03 5.27 -4.56
N PHE A 27 17.25 5.77 -5.77
CA PHE A 27 18.60 5.98 -6.31
C PHE A 27 19.41 6.97 -5.49
N TYR A 28 18.79 8.09 -5.07
CA TYR A 28 19.43 9.08 -4.20
C TYR A 28 19.81 8.49 -2.85
N GLN A 29 18.90 7.76 -2.20
CA GLN A 29 19.17 7.08 -0.93
C GLN A 29 20.24 6.00 -1.06
N GLY A 30 20.19 5.19 -2.12
CA GLY A 30 21.20 4.18 -2.40
C GLY A 30 22.58 4.79 -2.65
N TRP A 31 22.65 5.96 -3.30
CA TRP A 31 23.90 6.69 -3.50
C TRP A 31 24.48 7.20 -2.17
N ILE A 32 23.65 7.76 -1.27
CA ILE A 32 24.09 8.16 0.07
C ILE A 32 24.62 6.96 0.86
N LEU A 33 23.93 5.82 0.79
CA LEU A 33 24.31 4.57 1.47
C LEU A 33 25.46 3.83 0.78
N LYS A 34 26.00 4.40 -0.31
CA LYS A 34 27.10 3.80 -1.11
C LYS A 34 26.79 2.39 -1.62
N LEU A 35 25.51 2.12 -1.94
CA LEU A 35 25.09 0.87 -2.54
C LEU A 35 25.54 0.77 -3.99
N HIS A 36 25.79 -0.44 -4.46
CA HIS A 36 26.05 -0.68 -5.87
C HIS A 36 24.77 -0.45 -6.70
N THR A 37 24.91 0.08 -7.90
CA THR A 37 23.77 0.41 -8.80
C THR A 37 22.85 -0.78 -9.03
N TRP A 38 23.40 -2.00 -9.16
CA TRP A 38 22.59 -3.21 -9.33
C TRP A 38 21.70 -3.51 -8.10
N GLN A 39 22.18 -3.24 -6.89
CA GLN A 39 21.38 -3.42 -5.65
C GLN A 39 20.19 -2.46 -5.63
N ILE A 40 20.40 -1.21 -6.05
CA ILE A 40 19.34 -0.20 -6.13
C ILE A 40 18.30 -0.60 -7.18
N ILE A 41 18.74 -1.00 -8.38
CA ILE A 41 17.85 -1.46 -9.45
C ILE A 41 17.03 -2.66 -8.98
N THR A 42 17.67 -3.61 -8.33
CA THR A 42 16.99 -4.81 -7.83
C THR A 42 15.96 -4.47 -6.74
N ALA A 43 16.28 -3.58 -5.80
CA ALA A 43 15.35 -3.10 -4.79
C ALA A 43 14.13 -2.40 -5.43
N CYS A 44 14.35 -1.58 -6.48
CA CYS A 44 13.26 -0.95 -7.24
C CYS A 44 12.35 -1.99 -7.91
N LEU A 45 12.93 -3.04 -8.52
CA LEU A 45 12.16 -4.09 -9.18
C LEU A 45 11.38 -4.94 -8.17
N ILE A 46 11.99 -5.28 -7.03
CA ILE A 46 11.31 -6.00 -5.93
C ILE A 46 10.15 -5.16 -5.41
N LEU A 47 10.37 -3.87 -5.15
CA LEU A 47 9.33 -2.97 -4.65
C LEU A 47 8.16 -2.87 -5.63
N LEU A 48 8.43 -2.64 -6.92
CA LEU A 48 7.40 -2.56 -7.95
C LEU A 48 6.60 -3.86 -8.06
N GLY A 49 7.29 -5.01 -8.05
CA GLY A 49 6.66 -6.34 -8.05
C GLY A 49 5.81 -6.57 -6.81
N SER A 50 6.29 -6.18 -5.63
CA SER A 50 5.57 -6.30 -4.36
C SER A 50 4.30 -5.44 -4.33
N VAL A 51 4.37 -4.19 -4.80
CA VAL A 51 3.19 -3.32 -4.94
C VAL A 51 2.22 -3.90 -5.96
N LEU A 52 2.70 -4.41 -7.08
CA LEU A 52 1.83 -5.02 -8.09
C LEU A 52 1.08 -6.26 -7.53
N VAL A 53 1.77 -7.15 -6.81
CA VAL A 53 1.14 -8.33 -6.19
C VAL A 53 0.13 -7.89 -5.13
N HIS A 54 0.43 -6.88 -4.33
CA HIS A 54 -0.48 -6.27 -3.37
C HIS A 54 -1.79 -5.81 -4.03
N GLU A 55 -1.69 -5.00 -5.09
CA GLU A 55 -2.87 -4.50 -5.80
C GLU A 55 -3.66 -5.62 -6.51
N LEU A 56 -2.98 -6.60 -7.07
CA LEU A 56 -3.63 -7.76 -7.68
C LEU A 56 -4.38 -8.60 -6.65
N ALA A 57 -3.91 -8.67 -5.40
CA ALA A 57 -4.64 -9.33 -4.32
C ALA A 57 -5.96 -8.61 -4.01
N HIS A 58 -5.97 -7.27 -3.98
CA HIS A 58 -7.22 -6.49 -3.87
C HIS A 58 -8.16 -6.76 -5.06
N VAL A 59 -7.65 -6.76 -6.29
CA VAL A 59 -8.44 -7.07 -7.49
C VAL A 59 -9.08 -8.45 -7.41
N ALA A 60 -8.30 -9.46 -6.98
CA ALA A 60 -8.81 -10.82 -6.80
C ALA A 60 -9.91 -10.87 -5.73
N ALA A 61 -9.70 -10.19 -4.60
CA ALA A 61 -10.69 -10.11 -3.52
C ALA A 61 -11.95 -9.34 -3.95
N PHE A 62 -11.84 -8.21 -4.67
CA PHE A 62 -12.98 -7.51 -5.26
C PHE A 62 -13.80 -8.44 -6.16
N SER A 63 -13.14 -9.16 -7.05
CA SER A 63 -13.80 -10.07 -7.97
C SER A 63 -14.46 -11.26 -7.25
N GLN A 64 -13.76 -11.90 -6.31
CA GLN A 64 -14.23 -13.13 -5.65
C GLN A 64 -15.28 -12.87 -4.56
N LEU A 65 -15.11 -11.81 -3.76
CA LEU A 65 -15.98 -11.53 -2.62
C LEU A 65 -17.18 -10.64 -2.98
N LEU A 66 -17.03 -9.78 -3.99
CA LEU A 66 -18.02 -8.76 -4.33
C LEU A 66 -18.53 -8.86 -5.78
N GLY A 67 -17.89 -9.67 -6.64
CA GLY A 67 -18.23 -9.78 -8.05
C GLY A 67 -17.91 -8.52 -8.88
N ILE A 68 -17.06 -7.62 -8.36
CA ILE A 68 -16.75 -6.32 -8.98
C ILE A 68 -15.45 -6.42 -9.76
N ARG A 69 -15.44 -5.83 -10.95
CA ARG A 69 -14.20 -5.61 -11.71
C ARG A 69 -13.52 -4.33 -11.23
N SER A 70 -12.19 -4.37 -11.13
CA SER A 70 -11.36 -3.24 -10.72
C SER A 70 -10.16 -3.08 -11.64
N GLN A 71 -9.58 -1.88 -11.66
CA GLN A 71 -8.33 -1.57 -12.34
C GLN A 71 -7.25 -1.24 -11.32
N VAL A 72 -5.99 -1.52 -11.66
CA VAL A 72 -4.83 -1.19 -10.85
C VAL A 72 -4.20 0.10 -11.35
N LEU A 73 -3.95 1.04 -10.43
CA LEU A 73 -3.19 2.26 -10.69
C LEU A 73 -1.97 2.27 -9.78
N ILE A 74 -0.75 2.30 -10.34
CA ILE A 74 0.50 2.37 -9.59
C ILE A 74 1.04 3.80 -9.64
N LEU A 75 1.27 4.37 -8.46
CA LEU A 75 1.73 5.74 -8.21
C LEU A 75 3.05 5.72 -7.43
N ALA A 76 3.72 6.88 -7.31
CA ALA A 76 4.92 7.05 -6.47
C ALA A 76 4.69 6.68 -4.99
N VAL A 77 3.50 6.94 -4.48
CA VAL A 77 3.17 6.79 -3.05
C VAL A 77 2.54 5.41 -2.76
N GLY A 78 2.42 4.54 -3.77
CA GLY A 78 1.80 3.21 -3.64
C GLY A 78 0.94 2.86 -4.85
N GLY A 79 0.05 1.89 -4.67
CA GLY A 79 -0.94 1.49 -5.67
C GLY A 79 -2.37 1.80 -5.22
N ALA A 80 -3.32 1.58 -6.11
CA ALA A 80 -4.74 1.59 -5.80
C ALA A 80 -5.50 0.66 -6.74
N ALA A 81 -6.26 -0.26 -6.17
CA ALA A 81 -7.25 -1.06 -6.89
C ALA A 81 -8.57 -0.29 -6.95
N ILE A 82 -8.88 0.28 -8.11
CA ILE A 82 -10.05 1.15 -8.29
C ILE A 82 -11.19 0.33 -8.90
N PRO A 83 -12.36 0.21 -8.23
CA PRO A 83 -13.52 -0.44 -8.79
C PRO A 83 -13.99 0.26 -10.08
N LEU A 84 -14.36 -0.51 -11.10
CA LEU A 84 -14.90 0.02 -12.37
C LEU A 84 -16.42 0.19 -12.34
N GLU A 85 -17.07 -0.46 -11.41
CA GLU A 85 -18.51 -0.43 -11.22
C GLU A 85 -18.83 0.38 -9.96
N LYS A 86 -20.06 0.95 -9.89
CA LYS A 86 -20.49 1.61 -8.66
C LYS A 86 -20.38 0.62 -7.50
N GLU A 87 -19.79 1.08 -6.40
CA GLU A 87 -19.66 0.27 -5.21
C GLU A 87 -20.99 -0.37 -4.86
N PRO A 88 -21.06 -1.70 -4.67
CA PRO A 88 -22.28 -2.33 -4.21
C PRO A 88 -22.65 -1.76 -2.84
N THR A 89 -23.94 -1.72 -2.57
CA THR A 89 -24.50 -1.31 -1.27
C THR A 89 -24.10 -2.25 -0.12
N CYS A 90 -23.34 -3.32 -0.44
CA CYS A 90 -22.79 -4.28 0.55
C CYS A 90 -21.62 -3.64 1.28
N ARG A 91 -21.92 -2.96 2.39
CA ARG A 91 -20.95 -2.53 3.40
C ARG A 91 -20.70 -3.69 4.36
N GLY A 92 -19.60 -3.64 5.11
CA GLY A 92 -19.34 -4.59 6.16
C GLY A 92 -18.07 -5.44 5.94
N TRP A 93 -17.99 -6.57 6.62
CA TRP A 93 -16.80 -7.42 6.75
C TRP A 93 -16.17 -7.86 5.39
N ARG A 94 -16.98 -7.99 4.32
CA ARG A 94 -16.47 -8.36 2.98
C ARG A 94 -15.53 -7.28 2.42
N PHE A 95 -15.87 -6.00 2.61
CA PHE A 95 -14.97 -4.90 2.23
C PHE A 95 -13.72 -4.83 3.10
N ALA A 96 -13.85 -5.11 4.40
CA ALA A 96 -12.71 -5.23 5.29
C ALA A 96 -11.75 -6.34 4.83
N MET A 97 -12.29 -7.47 4.36
CA MET A 97 -11.48 -8.56 3.77
C MET A 97 -10.80 -8.16 2.46
N VAL A 98 -11.48 -7.36 1.62
CA VAL A 98 -10.84 -6.81 0.41
C VAL A 98 -9.67 -5.92 0.80
N ALA A 99 -9.86 -5.00 1.76
CA ALA A 99 -8.78 -4.12 2.22
C ALA A 99 -7.62 -4.91 2.88
N LEU A 100 -7.89 -6.04 3.51
CA LEU A 100 -6.87 -6.89 4.12
C LEU A 100 -6.08 -7.71 3.10
N ALA A 101 -6.62 -7.96 1.90
CA ALA A 101 -6.03 -8.85 0.91
C ALA A 101 -4.63 -8.43 0.46
N GLY A 102 -4.41 -7.14 0.20
CA GLY A 102 -3.11 -6.59 -0.17
C GLY A 102 -2.04 -6.77 0.91
N PRO A 103 -2.27 -6.27 2.14
CA PRO A 103 -1.35 -6.48 3.26
C PRO A 103 -1.02 -7.94 3.52
N LEU A 104 -2.00 -8.84 3.45
CA LEU A 104 -1.77 -10.29 3.59
C LEU A 104 -0.89 -10.86 2.48
N ALA A 105 -1.08 -10.42 1.24
CA ALA A 105 -0.23 -10.83 0.13
C ALA A 105 1.24 -10.41 0.35
N ASN A 106 1.49 -9.20 0.84
CA ASN A 106 2.84 -8.76 1.20
C ASN A 106 3.43 -9.58 2.35
N LEU A 107 2.67 -9.86 3.41
CA LEU A 107 3.15 -10.70 4.51
C LEU A 107 3.46 -12.12 4.04
N LEU A 108 2.66 -12.67 3.12
CA LEU A 108 2.95 -13.97 2.50
C LEU A 108 4.25 -13.92 1.67
N LEU A 109 4.47 -12.88 0.87
CA LEU A 109 5.72 -12.68 0.14
C LEU A 109 6.91 -12.57 1.10
N ALA A 110 6.75 -11.89 2.24
CA ALA A 110 7.80 -11.81 3.26
C ALA A 110 8.12 -13.20 3.84
N VAL A 111 7.12 -14.03 4.14
CA VAL A 111 7.33 -15.41 4.62
C VAL A 111 8.06 -16.25 3.57
N LEU A 112 7.66 -16.17 2.29
CA LEU A 112 8.35 -16.86 1.20
C LEU A 112 9.80 -16.38 1.07
N ALA A 113 10.05 -15.09 1.22
CA ALA A 113 11.40 -14.53 1.21
C ALA A 113 12.24 -15.05 2.38
N VAL A 114 11.67 -15.22 3.59
CA VAL A 114 12.36 -15.83 4.74
C VAL A 114 12.75 -17.29 4.44
N ILE A 115 11.89 -18.06 3.80
CA ILE A 115 12.21 -19.44 3.41
C ILE A 115 13.42 -19.46 2.46
N VAL A 116 13.42 -18.59 1.44
CA VAL A 116 14.57 -18.46 0.52
C VAL A 116 15.81 -17.98 1.26
N LEU A 117 15.67 -17.02 2.20
CA LEU A 117 16.76 -16.48 3.01
C LEU A 117 17.46 -17.59 3.80
N VAL A 118 16.70 -18.43 4.48
CA VAL A 118 17.22 -19.54 5.29
C VAL A 118 17.86 -20.64 4.43
N ALA A 119 17.32 -20.87 3.23
CA ALA A 119 17.83 -21.88 2.30
C ALA A 119 19.04 -21.39 1.47
N SER A 120 19.30 -20.07 1.45
CA SER A 120 20.34 -19.48 0.58
C SER A 120 21.75 -19.88 1.02
N GLN A 121 22.59 -20.25 0.04
CA GLN A 121 23.97 -20.64 0.25
C GLN A 121 24.97 -19.59 -0.28
N ASP A 122 24.49 -18.64 -1.05
CA ASP A 122 25.27 -17.58 -1.63
C ASP A 122 24.79 -16.18 -1.18
N GLN A 123 25.74 -15.24 -1.14
CA GLN A 123 25.48 -13.88 -0.65
C GLN A 123 24.50 -13.08 -1.51
N VAL A 124 24.41 -13.36 -2.81
CA VAL A 124 23.51 -12.63 -3.70
C VAL A 124 22.08 -13.03 -3.40
N THR A 125 21.77 -14.33 -3.39
CA THR A 125 20.44 -14.85 -3.05
C THR A 125 20.02 -14.42 -1.65
N PHE A 126 20.95 -14.47 -0.67
CA PHE A 126 20.70 -13.98 0.69
C PHE A 126 20.25 -12.51 0.69
N ASN A 127 21.01 -11.63 0.01
CA ASN A 127 20.71 -10.20 -0.03
C ASN A 127 19.39 -9.91 -0.74
N LEU A 128 19.07 -10.62 -1.82
CA LEU A 128 17.80 -10.48 -2.54
C LEU A 128 16.60 -10.89 -1.67
N ALA A 129 16.72 -12.03 -1.00
CA ALA A 129 15.68 -12.54 -0.11
C ALA A 129 15.49 -11.61 1.10
N LEU A 130 16.58 -11.12 1.71
CA LEU A 130 16.51 -10.15 2.81
C LEU A 130 15.84 -8.85 2.37
N THR A 131 16.23 -8.29 1.23
CA THR A 131 15.62 -7.08 0.67
C THR A 131 14.11 -7.29 0.40
N SER A 132 13.74 -8.43 -0.20
CA SER A 132 12.34 -8.77 -0.45
C SER A 132 11.56 -8.93 0.85
N CYS A 133 12.11 -9.62 1.84
CA CYS A 133 11.49 -9.77 3.16
C CYS A 133 11.22 -8.42 3.81
N LEU A 134 12.23 -7.57 3.93
CA LEU A 134 12.12 -6.27 4.58
C LEU A 134 11.12 -5.36 3.88
N LEU A 135 11.19 -5.25 2.55
CA LEU A 135 10.24 -4.43 1.79
C LEU A 135 8.80 -4.91 1.95
N ASN A 136 8.56 -6.22 1.90
CA ASN A 136 7.21 -6.76 2.02
C ASN A 136 6.66 -6.66 3.46
N VAL A 137 7.49 -6.83 4.49
CA VAL A 137 7.08 -6.57 5.88
C VAL A 137 6.70 -5.10 6.04
N VAL A 138 7.54 -4.17 5.58
CA VAL A 138 7.27 -2.73 5.68
C VAL A 138 5.99 -2.36 4.94
N LEU A 139 5.82 -2.81 3.68
CA LEU A 139 4.60 -2.56 2.91
C LEU A 139 3.36 -3.12 3.60
N GLY A 140 3.40 -4.36 4.08
CA GLY A 140 2.28 -5.00 4.76
C GLY A 140 1.90 -4.28 6.06
N VAL A 141 2.89 -3.95 6.89
CA VAL A 141 2.66 -3.29 8.18
C VAL A 141 2.18 -1.85 8.00
N LEU A 142 2.79 -1.08 7.10
CA LEU A 142 2.36 0.30 6.82
C LEU A 142 0.92 0.35 6.30
N ASN A 143 0.55 -0.58 5.41
CA ASN A 143 -0.81 -0.65 4.90
C ASN A 143 -1.84 -1.13 5.92
N LEU A 144 -1.44 -1.72 7.06
CA LEU A 144 -2.33 -2.04 8.17
C LEU A 144 -2.56 -0.87 9.15
N ILE A 145 -1.86 0.26 8.98
CA ILE A 145 -2.09 1.44 9.82
C ILE A 145 -3.54 1.90 9.68
N PRO A 146 -4.29 2.12 10.79
CA PRO A 146 -5.70 2.51 10.75
C PRO A 146 -5.88 3.99 10.37
N SER A 147 -5.38 4.36 9.19
CA SER A 147 -5.38 5.72 8.66
C SER A 147 -5.52 5.71 7.13
N ARG A 148 -6.48 6.47 6.58
CA ARG A 148 -6.52 6.70 5.14
C ARG A 148 -5.27 7.48 4.71
N PRO A 149 -4.66 7.22 3.57
CA PRO A 149 -5.14 6.38 2.46
C PRO A 149 -4.73 4.89 2.55
N PHE A 150 -4.17 4.41 3.66
CA PHE A 150 -3.77 3.01 3.82
C PHE A 150 -4.98 2.08 3.91
N ASP A 151 -4.80 0.81 3.53
CA ASP A 151 -5.87 -0.21 3.56
C ASP A 151 -6.44 -0.43 4.96
N GLY A 152 -5.57 -0.40 5.98
CA GLY A 152 -5.94 -0.48 7.39
C GLY A 152 -6.92 0.62 7.80
N GLY A 153 -6.83 1.81 7.21
CA GLY A 153 -7.79 2.89 7.45
C GLY A 153 -9.17 2.59 6.86
N HIS A 154 -9.22 2.01 5.66
CA HIS A 154 -10.47 1.58 5.05
C HIS A 154 -11.09 0.40 5.80
N MET A 155 -10.28 -0.62 6.11
CA MET A 155 -10.68 -1.76 6.92
C MET A 155 -11.23 -1.31 8.27
N PHE A 156 -10.53 -0.45 8.98
CA PHE A 156 -10.89 0.03 10.30
C PHE A 156 -12.20 0.83 10.29
N ALA A 157 -12.39 1.73 9.32
CA ALA A 157 -13.63 2.49 9.19
C ALA A 157 -14.84 1.58 8.97
N MET A 158 -14.70 0.54 8.16
CA MET A 158 -15.78 -0.41 7.89
C MET A 158 -16.11 -1.31 9.07
N LEU A 159 -15.10 -1.78 9.79
CA LEU A 159 -15.30 -2.54 11.02
C LEU A 159 -15.99 -1.72 12.11
N LEU A 160 -15.61 -0.44 12.25
CA LEU A 160 -16.29 0.48 13.17
C LEU A 160 -17.75 0.73 12.77
N GLU A 161 -18.03 0.87 11.46
CA GLU A 161 -19.41 1.06 10.98
C GLU A 161 -20.28 -0.14 11.32
N GLU A 162 -19.75 -1.36 11.14
CA GLU A 162 -20.47 -2.59 11.48
C GLU A 162 -20.67 -2.75 13.00
N LEU A 163 -19.65 -2.43 13.79
CA LEU A 163 -19.68 -2.57 15.25
C LEU A 163 -20.59 -1.54 15.91
N LEU A 164 -20.56 -0.28 15.46
CA LEU A 164 -21.30 0.81 16.09
C LEU A 164 -22.72 0.95 15.54
N GLY A 165 -23.02 0.41 14.36
CA GLY A 165 -24.30 0.58 13.67
C GLY A 165 -24.62 2.03 13.26
N HIS A 166 -23.68 2.97 13.43
CA HIS A 166 -23.85 4.39 13.17
C HIS A 166 -22.73 4.92 12.27
N PRO A 167 -22.98 5.08 10.95
CA PRO A 167 -21.96 5.48 9.99
C PRO A 167 -21.23 6.79 10.33
N ARG A 168 -21.96 7.78 10.86
CA ARG A 168 -21.37 9.08 11.24
C ARG A 168 -20.39 8.97 12.40
N LEU A 169 -20.73 8.16 13.42
CA LEU A 169 -19.84 7.91 14.57
C LEU A 169 -18.61 7.12 14.12
N ALA A 170 -18.80 6.10 13.30
CA ALA A 170 -17.71 5.30 12.75
C ALA A 170 -16.73 6.16 11.95
N ASP A 171 -17.23 7.03 11.05
CA ASP A 171 -16.40 7.94 10.27
C ASP A 171 -15.67 8.95 11.17
N PHE A 172 -16.33 9.50 12.21
CA PHE A 172 -15.69 10.39 13.16
C PHE A 172 -14.51 9.72 13.89
N PHE A 173 -14.71 8.52 14.43
CA PHE A 173 -13.64 7.79 15.12
C PHE A 173 -12.53 7.36 14.17
N ALA A 174 -12.88 6.86 12.97
CA ALA A 174 -11.90 6.47 11.97
C ALA A 174 -11.01 7.65 11.54
N ARG A 175 -11.58 8.83 11.32
CA ARG A 175 -10.84 10.05 10.99
C ARG A 175 -9.97 10.53 12.13
N THR A 176 -10.49 10.51 13.37
CA THR A 176 -9.75 10.94 14.55
C THR A 176 -8.51 10.06 14.75
N ILE A 177 -8.69 8.75 14.76
CA ILE A 177 -7.59 7.79 14.90
C ILE A 177 -6.63 7.89 13.71
N GLY A 178 -7.16 7.99 12.48
CA GLY A 178 -6.35 8.18 11.29
C GLY A 178 -5.51 9.46 11.34
N SER A 179 -6.05 10.57 11.85
CA SER A 179 -5.31 11.82 12.02
C SER A 179 -4.20 11.67 13.08
N LEU A 180 -4.47 10.99 14.19
CA LEU A 180 -3.44 10.70 15.20
C LEU A 180 -2.30 9.85 14.61
N CYS A 181 -2.63 8.81 13.82
CA CYS A 181 -1.62 8.04 13.11
C CYS A 181 -0.83 8.89 12.12
N GLY A 182 -1.48 9.80 11.39
CA GLY A 182 -0.82 10.75 10.51
C GLY A 182 0.16 11.68 11.24
N CYS A 183 -0.21 12.18 12.42
CA CYS A 183 0.69 12.96 13.26
C CYS A 183 1.90 12.15 13.74
N LEU A 184 1.68 10.89 14.15
CA LEU A 184 2.77 9.99 14.56
C LEU A 184 3.72 9.67 13.38
N LEU A 185 3.19 9.43 12.18
CA LEU A 185 3.98 9.25 10.97
C LEU A 185 4.79 10.51 10.62
N MET A 186 4.21 11.71 10.80
CA MET A 186 4.92 12.97 10.58
C MET A 186 6.08 13.12 11.56
N LEU A 187 5.85 12.80 12.83
CA LEU A 187 6.88 12.84 13.85
C LEU A 187 8.00 11.83 13.55
N ALA A 188 7.64 10.60 13.15
CA ALA A 188 8.59 9.58 12.73
C ALA A 188 9.41 10.02 11.52
N SER A 189 8.78 10.62 10.50
CA SER A 189 9.45 11.19 9.33
C SER A 189 10.49 12.25 9.71
N TYR A 190 10.16 13.11 10.66
CA TYR A 190 11.08 14.14 11.16
C TYR A 190 12.32 13.51 11.85
N TYR A 191 12.09 12.53 12.75
CA TYR A 191 13.20 11.87 13.45
C TYR A 191 14.06 11.00 12.54
N LEU A 192 13.45 10.28 11.61
CA LEU A 192 14.13 9.41 10.66
C LEU A 192 14.73 10.18 9.47
N ARG A 193 14.41 11.49 9.35
CA ARG A 193 14.79 12.34 8.22
C ARG A 193 14.38 11.75 6.87
N ASP A 194 13.21 11.11 6.83
CA ASP A 194 12.66 10.49 5.62
C ASP A 194 11.51 11.33 5.04
N PRO A 195 11.78 12.13 3.98
CA PRO A 195 10.76 12.99 3.37
C PRO A 195 9.64 12.20 2.68
N PHE A 196 9.91 10.95 2.24
CA PHE A 196 8.89 10.12 1.63
C PHE A 196 7.85 9.66 2.65
N MET A 197 8.28 9.28 3.84
CA MET A 197 7.39 9.02 4.98
C MET A 197 6.58 10.27 5.34
N GLY A 198 7.18 11.46 5.24
CA GLY A 198 6.51 12.75 5.42
C GLY A 198 5.39 13.00 4.42
N LEU A 199 5.59 12.66 3.15
CA LEU A 199 4.54 12.73 2.12
C LEU A 199 3.37 11.78 2.43
N GLY A 200 3.66 10.56 2.88
CA GLY A 200 2.65 9.61 3.35
C GLY A 200 1.86 10.14 4.55
N ALA A 201 2.54 10.77 5.51
CA ALA A 201 1.92 11.42 6.67
C ALA A 201 1.01 12.58 6.26
N LEU A 202 1.45 13.44 5.34
CA LEU A 202 0.63 14.53 4.79
C LEU A 202 -0.60 14.01 4.07
N ALA A 203 -0.44 12.96 3.24
CA ALA A 203 -1.56 12.32 2.56
C ALA A 203 -2.58 11.75 3.56
N SER A 204 -2.09 11.14 4.65
CA SER A 204 -2.90 10.62 5.74
C SER A 204 -3.67 11.74 6.45
N LEU A 205 -3.02 12.83 6.85
CA LEU A 205 -3.66 13.97 7.50
C LEU A 205 -4.71 14.61 6.60
N TRP A 206 -4.41 14.77 5.31
CA TRP A 206 -5.36 15.32 4.36
C TRP A 206 -6.57 14.40 4.15
N ALA A 207 -6.35 13.10 3.95
CA ALA A 207 -7.41 12.13 3.70
C ALA A 207 -8.37 11.94 4.89
N ASN A 208 -7.89 12.17 6.12
CA ASN A 208 -8.69 12.11 7.34
C ASN A 208 -9.27 13.49 7.75
N SER A 209 -8.93 14.57 7.06
CA SER A 209 -9.45 15.91 7.34
C SER A 209 -10.93 16.04 6.94
N PRO A 210 -11.69 16.95 7.56
CA PRO A 210 -13.07 17.28 7.15
C PRO A 210 -13.16 17.81 5.71
N LEU A 211 -12.07 18.40 5.21
CA LEU A 211 -12.01 18.99 3.86
C LEU A 211 -12.07 17.93 2.74
N SER A 212 -11.67 16.68 3.02
CA SER A 212 -11.71 15.58 2.06
C SER A 212 -13.12 15.03 1.84
N SER A 213 -14.07 15.27 2.77
CA SER A 213 -15.43 14.72 2.75
C SER A 213 -16.40 15.50 1.84
N GLY A 214 -16.02 16.67 1.34
CA GLY A 214 -16.88 17.51 0.49
C GLY A 214 -16.90 17.14 -0.99
N ARG A 215 -16.30 16.00 -1.40
CA ARG A 215 -16.18 15.56 -2.81
C ARG A 215 -16.81 14.20 -3.11
N SER A 216 -17.65 13.69 -2.22
CA SER A 216 -18.39 12.43 -2.45
C SER A 216 -19.86 12.69 -2.80
#